data_b589553aa026f4bbf9f1801ad2a64a43
#
_entry.id   b589553aa026f4bbf9f1801ad2a64a43
#
_cell.length_a   1.000
_cell.length_b   1.000
_cell.length_c   1.000
_cell.angle_alpha   90.00
_cell.angle_beta   90.00
_cell.angle_gamma   90.00
#
_symmetry.space_group_name_H-M   'P 1'
#
loop_
_entity.id
_entity.type
_entity.pdbx_description
1 polymer ?
#
loop_
_entity_poly.entity_id
_entity_poly.type
_entity_poly.pdbx_seq_one_letter_code
_entity_poly.pdbx_strand_id
1 'polypeptide(L)'
;IMMTILLIVFIGTLYPLFYESIYQQPLSVGPKYFSDLITPLVIALISIFSFEIFLGVKNKGLILVSLFLIVPLLFFIYGFVKNIGILFTGLILVVFILRGGYKIVFDKSNRETHKILGHFSVILLTFSVLCNHFYSKNVDLKLAPNERIQVFDRTVSFESIELENQDNFDSIKANFLVDYQGNESLIQSERRIYRIGGQITSETGISPSFLKDYLIVLGDRYSDGSWTLSFSIKYGIMTIWLSSVLLMLSMLYGIIKRSNE
;
A
#
# COMPACT_ATOMS: atom_id res chain seq x y z
N ILE A 1 3.75 11.04 -19.30
CA ILE A 1 3.15 10.74 -17.99
C ILE A 1 4.21 10.22 -17.01
N MET A 2 4.92 9.12 -17.28
CA MET A 2 5.94 8.58 -16.35
C MET A 2 7.03 9.60 -16.00
N MET A 3 7.55 10.33 -17.01
CA MET A 3 8.52 11.41 -16.77
C MET A 3 7.95 12.56 -15.94
N THR A 4 6.67 12.86 -16.11
CA THR A 4 5.98 13.89 -15.31
C THR A 4 5.84 13.43 -13.85
N ILE A 5 5.48 12.18 -13.61
CA ILE A 5 5.43 11.59 -12.26
C ILE A 5 6.82 11.63 -11.61
N LEU A 6 7.86 11.21 -12.35
CA LEU A 6 9.24 11.28 -11.87
C LEU A 6 9.64 12.70 -11.47
N LEU A 7 9.30 13.69 -12.30
CA LEU A 7 9.60 15.10 -12.06
C LEU A 7 8.87 15.62 -10.81
N ILE A 8 7.60 15.26 -10.61
CA ILE A 8 6.83 15.63 -9.43
C ILE A 8 7.47 15.06 -8.16
N VAL A 9 7.86 13.78 -8.18
CA VAL A 9 8.53 13.14 -7.04
C VAL A 9 9.89 13.80 -6.79
N PHE A 10 10.67 14.04 -7.83
CA PHE A 10 11.98 14.67 -7.74
C PHE A 10 11.89 16.08 -7.14
N ILE A 11 10.99 16.92 -7.65
CA ILE A 11 10.78 18.27 -7.12
C ILE A 11 10.28 18.20 -5.68
N GLY A 12 9.26 17.38 -5.40
CA GLY A 12 8.68 17.26 -4.05
C GLY A 12 9.66 16.76 -2.99
N THR A 13 10.66 15.97 -3.39
CA THR A 13 11.69 15.47 -2.45
C THR A 13 12.88 16.41 -2.31
N LEU A 14 13.33 17.06 -3.37
CA LEU A 14 14.49 17.94 -3.33
C LEU A 14 14.17 19.38 -2.93
N TYR A 15 12.98 19.87 -3.27
CA TYR A 15 12.59 21.24 -2.94
C TYR A 15 12.72 21.58 -1.44
N PRO A 16 12.26 20.73 -0.50
CA PRO A 16 12.47 20.97 0.93
C PRO A 16 13.95 21.14 1.32
N LEU A 17 14.84 20.31 0.76
CA LEU A 17 16.27 20.37 1.05
C LEU A 17 16.90 21.70 0.58
N PHE A 18 16.54 22.14 -0.63
CA PHE A 18 17.00 23.43 -1.14
C PHE A 18 16.45 24.61 -0.33
N TYR A 19 15.16 24.52 0.01
CA TYR A 19 14.51 25.57 0.83
C TYR A 19 15.16 25.71 2.20
N GLU A 20 15.40 24.60 2.91
CA GLU A 20 16.06 24.56 4.20
C GLU A 20 17.49 25.11 4.13
N SER A 21 18.23 24.75 3.07
CA SER A 21 19.59 25.24 2.83
C SER A 21 19.67 26.76 2.65
N ILE A 22 18.67 27.36 1.97
CA ILE A 22 18.65 28.80 1.65
C ILE A 22 18.06 29.62 2.80
N TYR A 23 16.93 29.16 3.36
CA TYR A 23 16.15 29.95 4.33
C TYR A 23 16.36 29.52 5.78
N GLN A 24 17.11 28.43 6.03
CA GLN A 24 17.37 27.85 7.35
C GLN A 24 16.07 27.56 8.15
N GLN A 25 14.99 27.31 7.45
CA GLN A 25 13.69 26.96 8.01
C GLN A 25 13.26 25.60 7.48
N PRO A 26 12.83 24.66 8.33
CA PRO A 26 12.37 23.34 7.90
C PRO A 26 11.10 23.49 7.07
N LEU A 27 11.09 22.93 5.88
CA LEU A 27 9.91 22.79 5.04
C LEU A 27 9.61 21.30 4.86
N SER A 28 8.35 20.89 5.03
CA SER A 28 7.93 19.53 4.78
C SER A 28 6.85 19.51 3.69
N VAL A 29 7.09 18.71 2.66
CA VAL A 29 6.09 18.42 1.64
C VAL A 29 5.34 17.15 2.06
N GLY A 30 4.06 17.31 2.42
CA GLY A 30 3.24 16.22 2.96
C GLY A 30 2.72 15.25 1.90
N PRO A 31 2.18 14.09 2.31
CA PRO A 31 1.61 13.07 1.42
C PRO A 31 0.52 13.61 0.48
N LYS A 32 -0.21 14.63 0.90
CA LYS A 32 -1.28 15.26 0.12
C LYS A 32 -0.76 15.85 -1.19
N TYR A 33 0.40 16.49 -1.20
CA TYR A 33 1.02 17.03 -2.41
C TYR A 33 1.20 15.93 -3.47
N PHE A 34 1.76 14.80 -3.06
CA PHE A 34 2.00 13.69 -3.99
C PHE A 34 0.70 13.05 -4.46
N SER A 35 -0.27 12.84 -3.56
CA SER A 35 -1.55 12.24 -3.91
C SER A 35 -2.34 13.10 -4.89
N ASP A 36 -2.42 14.40 -4.68
CA ASP A 36 -3.20 15.30 -5.52
C ASP A 36 -2.63 15.42 -6.94
N LEU A 37 -1.30 15.39 -7.08
CA LEU A 37 -0.62 15.51 -8.39
C LEU A 37 -0.44 14.19 -9.12
N ILE A 38 -0.12 13.10 -8.40
CA ILE A 38 0.22 11.82 -9.02
C ILE A 38 -1.03 11.00 -9.33
N THR A 39 -2.06 11.03 -8.47
CA THR A 39 -3.28 10.21 -8.67
C THR A 39 -3.92 10.39 -10.05
N PRO A 40 -4.18 11.62 -10.56
CA PRO A 40 -4.77 11.78 -11.89
C PRO A 40 -3.87 11.26 -13.01
N LEU A 41 -2.54 11.38 -12.86
CA LEU A 41 -1.59 10.87 -13.84
C LEU A 41 -1.54 9.34 -13.86
N VAL A 42 -1.63 8.70 -12.70
CA VAL A 42 -1.71 7.24 -12.57
C VAL A 42 -3.01 6.71 -13.18
N ILE A 43 -4.15 7.36 -12.94
CA ILE A 43 -5.43 7.00 -13.57
C ILE A 43 -5.32 7.11 -15.10
N ALA A 44 -4.73 8.21 -15.62
CA ALA A 44 -4.50 8.38 -17.05
C ALA A 44 -3.57 7.30 -17.62
N LEU A 45 -2.49 6.95 -16.91
CA LEU A 45 -1.56 5.89 -17.33
C LEU A 45 -2.26 4.53 -17.42
N ILE A 46 -3.05 4.16 -16.40
CA ILE A 46 -3.82 2.90 -16.39
C ILE A 46 -4.87 2.89 -17.51
N SER A 47 -5.50 4.03 -17.78
CA SER A 47 -6.47 4.15 -18.88
C SER A 47 -5.81 3.88 -20.24
N ILE A 48 -4.59 4.40 -20.46
CA ILE A 48 -3.82 4.14 -21.68
C ILE A 48 -3.44 2.65 -21.79
N PHE A 49 -2.94 2.03 -20.72
CA PHE A 49 -2.65 0.59 -20.71
C PHE A 49 -3.89 -0.26 -20.98
N SER A 50 -5.03 0.16 -20.44
CA SER A 50 -6.30 -0.54 -20.68
C SER A 50 -6.74 -0.43 -22.13
N PHE A 51 -6.52 0.72 -22.77
CA PHE A 51 -6.90 0.98 -24.15
C PHE A 51 -6.17 0.05 -25.14
N GLU A 52 -4.89 -0.26 -24.92
CA GLU A 52 -4.16 -1.26 -25.72
C GLU A 52 -4.82 -2.62 -25.70
N ILE A 53 -5.38 -3.01 -24.57
CA ILE A 53 -6.11 -4.27 -24.41
C ILE A 53 -7.36 -4.28 -25.29
N PHE A 54 -8.05 -3.13 -25.43
CA PHE A 54 -9.26 -3.00 -26.24
C PHE A 54 -9.00 -2.89 -27.74
N LEU A 55 -7.87 -2.29 -28.16
CA LEU A 55 -7.53 -2.12 -29.58
C LEU A 55 -7.36 -3.49 -30.34
N GLY A 56 -6.94 -4.54 -29.66
CA GLY A 56 -6.80 -5.88 -30.24
C GLY A 56 -8.13 -6.66 -30.40
N VAL A 57 -9.30 -6.09 -30.08
CA VAL A 57 -10.60 -6.74 -30.22
C VAL A 57 -11.20 -6.46 -31.60
N LYS A 58 -11.28 -7.50 -32.45
CA LYS A 58 -11.90 -7.40 -33.79
C LYS A 58 -13.40 -7.11 -33.73
N ASN A 59 -14.06 -7.44 -32.64
CA ASN A 59 -15.51 -7.31 -32.49
C ASN A 59 -15.91 -6.15 -31.62
N LYS A 60 -16.19 -4.98 -32.24
CA LYS A 60 -16.63 -3.75 -31.56
C LYS A 60 -17.94 -3.93 -30.75
N GLY A 61 -18.79 -4.91 -31.14
CA GLY A 61 -20.01 -5.23 -30.41
C GLY A 61 -19.74 -5.80 -29.03
N LEU A 62 -18.67 -6.60 -28.86
CA LEU A 62 -18.29 -7.15 -27.55
C LEU A 62 -17.84 -6.07 -26.58
N ILE A 63 -17.19 -5.00 -27.09
CA ILE A 63 -16.80 -3.83 -26.28
C ILE A 63 -18.04 -3.07 -25.80
N LEU A 64 -19.02 -2.86 -26.68
CA LEU A 64 -20.27 -2.17 -26.32
C LEU A 64 -21.08 -2.98 -25.30
N VAL A 65 -21.20 -4.31 -25.47
CA VAL A 65 -21.89 -5.18 -24.51
C VAL A 65 -21.16 -5.19 -23.16
N SER A 66 -19.84 -5.26 -23.15
CA SER A 66 -19.08 -5.20 -21.90
C SER A 66 -19.26 -3.85 -21.18
N LEU A 67 -19.22 -2.73 -21.88
CA LEU A 67 -19.50 -1.41 -21.33
C LEU A 67 -20.95 -1.30 -20.79
N PHE A 68 -21.93 -1.86 -21.51
CA PHE A 68 -23.34 -1.83 -21.11
C PHE A 68 -23.62 -2.65 -19.84
N LEU A 69 -22.90 -3.77 -19.63
CA LEU A 69 -22.99 -4.57 -18.41
C LEU A 69 -22.19 -3.98 -17.25
N ILE A 70 -21.09 -3.31 -17.56
CA ILE A 70 -20.14 -2.78 -16.61
C ILE A 70 -20.64 -1.49 -15.95
N VAL A 71 -21.29 -0.59 -16.70
CA VAL A 71 -21.78 0.68 -16.15
C VAL A 71 -22.83 0.47 -15.05
N PRO A 72 -23.89 -0.37 -15.23
CA PRO A 72 -24.83 -0.66 -14.14
C PRO A 72 -24.18 -1.36 -12.94
N LEU A 73 -23.23 -2.28 -13.21
CA LEU A 73 -22.48 -2.96 -12.15
C LEU A 73 -21.64 -1.96 -11.33
N LEU A 74 -21.04 -0.97 -11.98
CA LEU A 74 -20.33 0.12 -11.31
C LEU A 74 -21.25 0.97 -10.43
N PHE A 75 -22.43 1.31 -10.90
CA PHE A 75 -23.42 2.03 -10.10
C PHE A 75 -23.87 1.23 -8.89
N PHE A 76 -24.09 -0.07 -9.06
CA PHE A 76 -24.46 -0.97 -7.96
C PHE A 76 -23.34 -1.10 -6.94
N ILE A 77 -22.10 -1.28 -7.40
CA ILE A 77 -20.92 -1.42 -6.52
C ILE A 77 -20.53 -0.06 -5.90
N TYR A 78 -20.78 1.07 -6.57
CA TYR A 78 -20.52 2.39 -6.02
C TYR A 78 -21.25 2.65 -4.70
N GLY A 79 -22.42 2.06 -4.50
CA GLY A 79 -23.13 2.08 -3.22
C GLY A 79 -22.34 1.43 -2.07
N PHE A 80 -21.46 0.45 -2.38
CA PHE A 80 -20.59 -0.25 -1.41
C PHE A 80 -19.17 0.33 -1.36
N VAL A 81 -18.69 0.93 -2.45
CA VAL A 81 -17.31 1.44 -2.57
C VAL A 81 -17.36 2.94 -2.84
N LYS A 82 -17.08 3.73 -1.82
CA LYS A 82 -17.16 5.20 -1.88
C LYS A 82 -16.07 5.86 -2.74
N ASN A 83 -15.13 5.08 -3.30
CA ASN A 83 -14.02 5.62 -4.07
C ASN A 83 -14.05 5.17 -5.53
N ILE A 84 -14.29 6.12 -6.43
CA ILE A 84 -14.41 5.87 -7.87
C ILE A 84 -13.09 5.34 -8.49
N GLY A 85 -11.94 5.73 -7.94
CA GLY A 85 -10.63 5.25 -8.41
C GLY A 85 -10.43 3.76 -8.14
N ILE A 86 -10.86 3.26 -6.98
CA ILE A 86 -10.81 1.83 -6.65
C ILE A 86 -11.75 1.04 -7.55
N LEU A 87 -12.96 1.54 -7.77
CA LEU A 87 -13.92 0.91 -8.68
C LEU A 87 -13.35 0.81 -10.09
N PHE A 88 -12.80 1.90 -10.60
CA PHE A 88 -12.26 1.96 -11.94
C PHE A 88 -11.07 1.01 -12.12
N THR A 89 -10.10 1.03 -11.20
CA THR A 89 -8.93 0.13 -11.27
C THR A 89 -9.29 -1.33 -11.04
N GLY A 90 -10.23 -1.61 -10.13
CA GLY A 90 -10.74 -2.96 -9.89
C GLY A 90 -11.44 -3.53 -11.11
N LEU A 91 -12.22 -2.71 -11.82
CA LEU A 91 -12.86 -3.10 -13.07
C LEU A 91 -11.84 -3.43 -14.15
N ILE A 92 -10.85 -2.56 -14.35
CA ILE A 92 -9.78 -2.80 -15.31
C ILE A 92 -9.07 -4.12 -14.98
N LEU A 93 -8.82 -4.39 -13.69
CA LEU A 93 -8.21 -5.62 -13.23
C LEU A 93 -9.06 -6.85 -13.63
N VAL A 94 -10.37 -6.81 -13.39
CA VAL A 94 -11.29 -7.90 -13.78
C VAL A 94 -11.29 -8.14 -15.29
N VAL A 95 -11.42 -7.08 -16.08
CA VAL A 95 -11.37 -7.18 -17.56
C VAL A 95 -10.04 -7.76 -18.03
N PHE A 96 -8.95 -7.35 -17.38
CA PHE A 96 -7.62 -7.85 -17.71
C PHE A 96 -7.46 -9.32 -17.37
N ILE A 97 -7.93 -9.78 -16.21
CA ILE A 97 -7.92 -11.20 -15.81
C ILE A 97 -8.69 -12.07 -16.81
N LEU A 98 -9.92 -11.64 -17.15
CA LEU A 98 -10.77 -12.40 -18.08
C LEU A 98 -10.12 -12.51 -19.45
N ARG A 99 -9.60 -11.43 -19.98
CA ARG A 99 -9.00 -11.41 -21.31
C ARG A 99 -7.60 -12.01 -21.37
N GLY A 100 -6.75 -11.66 -20.40
CA GLY A 100 -5.40 -12.22 -20.27
C GLY A 100 -5.46 -13.73 -20.06
N GLY A 101 -6.35 -14.18 -19.17
CA GLY A 101 -6.64 -15.61 -18.95
C GLY A 101 -7.11 -16.31 -20.22
N TYR A 102 -8.07 -15.74 -20.94
CA TYR A 102 -8.49 -16.25 -22.23
C TYR A 102 -7.33 -16.39 -23.23
N LYS A 103 -6.50 -15.35 -23.36
CA LYS A 103 -5.36 -15.36 -24.27
C LYS A 103 -4.30 -16.38 -23.88
N ILE A 104 -4.01 -16.56 -22.59
CA ILE A 104 -3.06 -17.56 -22.09
C ILE A 104 -3.55 -18.99 -22.35
N VAL A 105 -4.85 -19.25 -22.14
CA VAL A 105 -5.43 -20.59 -22.25
C VAL A 105 -5.66 -21.01 -23.70
N PHE A 106 -6.17 -20.11 -24.54
CA PHE A 106 -6.64 -20.44 -25.89
C PHE A 106 -5.68 -20.00 -27.01
N ASP A 107 -4.81 -19.03 -26.78
CA ASP A 107 -3.80 -18.59 -27.73
C ASP A 107 -2.46 -19.28 -27.41
N LYS A 108 -2.19 -20.40 -28.09
CA LYS A 108 -0.94 -21.17 -27.95
C LYS A 108 0.33 -20.40 -28.37
N SER A 109 0.18 -19.21 -28.93
CA SER A 109 1.30 -18.32 -29.23
C SER A 109 1.87 -17.70 -27.94
N ASN A 110 2.80 -18.39 -27.33
CA ASN A 110 3.50 -18.02 -26.08
C ASN A 110 4.30 -16.68 -26.16
N ARG A 111 4.13 -15.92 -27.26
CA ARG A 111 4.97 -14.75 -27.57
C ARG A 111 4.74 -13.54 -26.67
N GLU A 112 3.57 -13.41 -26.02
CA GLU A 112 3.26 -12.19 -25.27
C GLU A 112 2.95 -12.38 -23.76
N THR A 113 3.16 -13.60 -23.24
CA THR A 113 2.83 -13.90 -21.82
C THR A 113 3.51 -12.97 -20.85
N HIS A 114 4.78 -12.61 -21.06
CA HIS A 114 5.52 -11.66 -20.21
C HIS A 114 4.89 -10.27 -20.22
N LYS A 115 4.40 -9.79 -21.37
CA LYS A 115 3.70 -8.50 -21.46
C LYS A 115 2.39 -8.53 -20.68
N ILE A 116 1.61 -9.59 -20.83
CA ILE A 116 0.34 -9.78 -20.10
C ILE A 116 0.61 -9.78 -18.58
N LEU A 117 1.60 -10.55 -18.13
CA LEU A 117 1.98 -10.61 -16.71
C LEU A 117 2.46 -9.25 -16.20
N GLY A 118 3.26 -8.52 -16.97
CA GLY A 118 3.75 -7.19 -16.61
C GLY A 118 2.60 -6.20 -16.43
N HIS A 119 1.69 -6.10 -17.40
CA HIS A 119 0.53 -5.21 -17.30
C HIS A 119 -0.39 -5.59 -16.14
N PHE A 120 -0.65 -6.89 -15.95
CA PHE A 120 -1.42 -7.39 -14.81
C PHE A 120 -0.81 -6.95 -13.48
N SER A 121 0.51 -7.09 -13.35
CA SER A 121 1.23 -6.72 -12.12
C SER A 121 1.12 -5.23 -11.81
N VAL A 122 1.24 -4.36 -12.82
CA VAL A 122 1.11 -2.90 -12.64
C VAL A 122 -0.31 -2.52 -12.22
N ILE A 123 -1.34 -3.12 -12.83
CA ILE A 123 -2.74 -2.84 -12.49
C ILE A 123 -3.05 -3.34 -11.07
N LEU A 124 -2.59 -4.56 -10.73
CA LEU A 124 -2.77 -5.14 -9.40
C LEU A 124 -2.04 -4.30 -8.33
N LEU A 125 -0.82 -3.87 -8.60
CA LEU A 125 -0.05 -2.99 -7.72
C LEU A 125 -0.81 -1.69 -7.46
N THR A 126 -1.28 -1.04 -8.51
CA THR A 126 -2.02 0.22 -8.38
C THR A 126 -3.32 0.04 -7.60
N PHE A 127 -4.08 -1.02 -7.89
CA PHE A 127 -5.30 -1.36 -7.15
C PHE A 127 -5.00 -1.57 -5.66
N SER A 128 -3.94 -2.31 -5.34
CA SER A 128 -3.53 -2.58 -3.96
C SER A 128 -3.09 -1.32 -3.21
N VAL A 129 -2.34 -0.43 -3.87
CA VAL A 129 -1.93 0.87 -3.31
C VAL A 129 -3.16 1.75 -3.03
N LEU A 130 -4.12 1.80 -3.96
CA LEU A 130 -5.36 2.56 -3.75
C LEU A 130 -6.19 1.96 -2.59
N CYS A 131 -6.32 0.64 -2.51
CA CYS A 131 -6.98 -0.01 -1.38
C CYS A 131 -6.28 0.34 -0.05
N ASN A 132 -4.95 0.29 -0.02
CA ASN A 132 -4.19 0.70 1.16
C ASN A 132 -4.47 2.15 1.53
N HIS A 133 -4.41 3.06 0.57
CA HIS A 133 -4.59 4.49 0.82
C HIS A 133 -6.00 4.81 1.36
N PHE A 134 -7.06 4.24 0.78
CA PHE A 134 -8.43 4.62 1.11
C PHE A 134 -9.05 3.84 2.26
N TYR A 135 -8.65 2.60 2.49
CA TYR A 135 -9.22 1.76 3.54
C TYR A 135 -8.40 1.69 4.81
N SER A 136 -7.10 2.04 4.76
CA SER A 136 -6.28 2.05 5.96
C SER A 136 -6.81 3.02 7.00
N LYS A 137 -6.74 2.61 8.24
CA LYS A 137 -7.18 3.38 9.40
C LYS A 137 -5.98 3.62 10.31
N ASN A 138 -5.93 4.78 10.93
CA ASN A 138 -4.94 5.12 11.94
C ASN A 138 -5.63 5.86 13.09
N VAL A 139 -5.21 5.57 14.29
CA VAL A 139 -5.68 6.24 15.51
C VAL A 139 -4.53 6.32 16.51
N ASP A 140 -4.38 7.48 17.12
CA ASP A 140 -3.46 7.68 18.21
C ASP A 140 -4.21 7.50 19.54
N LEU A 141 -3.62 6.72 20.42
CA LEU A 141 -4.19 6.29 21.69
C LEU A 141 -3.25 6.70 22.83
N LYS A 142 -3.82 6.84 24.02
CA LYS A 142 -3.07 6.97 25.25
C LYS A 142 -3.43 5.78 26.13
N LEU A 143 -2.46 4.96 26.53
CA LEU A 143 -2.69 3.74 27.27
C LEU A 143 -1.55 3.51 28.29
N ALA A 144 -1.90 3.03 29.48
CA ALA A 144 -0.92 2.59 30.45
C ALA A 144 -0.73 1.06 30.38
N PRO A 145 0.42 0.53 30.85
CA PRO A 145 0.59 -0.91 30.99
C PRO A 145 -0.55 -1.55 31.82
N ASN A 146 -1.00 -2.72 31.41
CA ASN A 146 -2.16 -3.47 31.92
C ASN A 146 -3.53 -2.84 31.65
N GLU A 147 -3.63 -1.82 30.81
CA GLU A 147 -4.90 -1.28 30.34
C GLU A 147 -5.34 -1.90 29.03
N ARG A 148 -6.65 -1.85 28.79
CA ARG A 148 -7.30 -2.34 27.57
C ARG A 148 -8.21 -1.27 27.01
N ILE A 149 -8.21 -1.15 25.69
CA ILE A 149 -9.08 -0.22 24.98
C ILE A 149 -9.70 -0.90 23.76
N GLN A 150 -10.95 -0.58 23.49
CA GLN A 150 -11.59 -1.00 22.24
C GLN A 150 -11.32 0.03 21.14
N VAL A 151 -10.72 -0.43 20.05
CA VAL A 151 -10.35 0.39 18.90
C VAL A 151 -10.93 -0.24 17.64
N PHE A 152 -11.83 0.47 16.97
CA PHE A 152 -12.61 -0.04 15.84
C PHE A 152 -13.41 -1.30 16.26
N ASP A 153 -13.09 -2.44 15.68
CA ASP A 153 -13.71 -3.74 15.92
C ASP A 153 -12.81 -4.70 16.75
N ARG A 154 -11.81 -4.13 17.48
CA ARG A 154 -10.78 -4.90 18.18
C ARG A 154 -10.54 -4.39 19.58
N THR A 155 -10.05 -5.29 20.44
CA THR A 155 -9.54 -4.94 21.76
C THR A 155 -8.02 -4.92 21.70
N VAL A 156 -7.40 -3.80 22.07
CA VAL A 156 -5.96 -3.64 22.20
C VAL A 156 -5.63 -3.60 23.68
N SER A 157 -4.84 -4.56 24.16
CA SER A 157 -4.34 -4.63 25.53
C SER A 157 -2.87 -4.31 25.57
N PHE A 158 -2.44 -3.44 26.45
CA PHE A 158 -1.05 -3.15 26.70
C PHE A 158 -0.56 -4.04 27.85
N GLU A 159 0.12 -5.16 27.53
CA GLU A 159 0.43 -6.19 28.50
C GLU A 159 1.64 -5.83 29.38
N SER A 160 2.77 -5.46 28.77
CA SER A 160 4.01 -5.22 29.52
C SER A 160 4.98 -4.29 28.81
N ILE A 161 5.91 -3.75 29.61
CA ILE A 161 7.10 -3.05 29.11
C ILE A 161 8.35 -3.79 29.61
N GLU A 162 9.29 -4.00 28.72
CA GLU A 162 10.59 -4.56 29.00
C GLU A 162 11.67 -3.53 28.64
N LEU A 163 12.65 -3.37 29.52
CA LEU A 163 13.80 -2.51 29.28
C LEU A 163 15.02 -3.41 28.98
N GLU A 164 15.64 -3.18 27.86
CA GLU A 164 16.83 -3.93 27.45
C GLU A 164 17.96 -2.97 27.08
N ASN A 165 19.11 -3.18 27.67
CA ASN A 165 20.32 -2.40 27.40
C ASN A 165 21.17 -3.14 26.40
N GLN A 166 21.39 -2.56 25.23
CA GLN A 166 22.29 -3.03 24.19
C GLN A 166 23.57 -2.18 24.18
N ASP A 167 24.61 -2.64 23.50
CA ASP A 167 25.89 -1.91 23.44
C ASP A 167 25.78 -0.49 22.85
N ASN A 168 24.90 -0.33 21.85
CA ASN A 168 24.76 0.90 21.08
C ASN A 168 23.51 1.73 21.42
N PHE A 169 22.49 1.13 22.01
CA PHE A 169 21.22 1.77 22.33
C PHE A 169 20.54 1.14 23.54
N ASP A 170 19.71 1.90 24.19
CA ASP A 170 18.77 1.41 25.20
C ASP A 170 17.41 1.19 24.54
N SER A 171 16.82 0.02 24.76
CA SER A 171 15.57 -0.44 24.14
C SER A 171 14.44 -0.46 25.15
N ILE A 172 13.30 0.06 24.75
CA ILE A 172 12.02 -0.06 25.45
C ILE A 172 11.11 -0.87 24.58
N LYS A 173 10.88 -2.15 24.96
CA LYS A 173 9.99 -3.07 24.25
C LYS A 173 8.63 -3.08 24.92
N ALA A 174 7.58 -2.86 24.15
CA ALA A 174 6.20 -2.88 24.60
C ALA A 174 5.45 -4.03 23.94
N ASN A 175 4.82 -4.85 24.73
CA ASN A 175 4.05 -6.02 24.30
C ASN A 175 2.56 -5.69 24.32
N PHE A 176 1.90 -5.88 23.18
CA PHE A 176 0.47 -5.64 22.98
C PHE A 176 -0.23 -6.91 22.55
N LEU A 177 -1.40 -7.15 23.09
CA LEU A 177 -2.31 -8.18 22.63
C LEU A 177 -3.46 -7.53 21.86
N VAL A 178 -3.64 -7.92 20.61
CA VAL A 178 -4.75 -7.44 19.78
C VAL A 178 -5.71 -8.60 19.57
N ASP A 179 -6.90 -8.50 20.16
CA ASP A 179 -7.95 -9.50 20.01
C ASP A 179 -8.99 -9.07 18.97
N TYR A 180 -9.33 -10.00 18.09
CA TYR A 180 -10.41 -9.90 17.13
C TYR A 180 -11.27 -11.16 17.15
N GLN A 181 -12.46 -11.09 17.74
CA GLN A 181 -13.40 -12.21 17.81
C GLN A 181 -12.78 -13.50 18.36
N GLY A 182 -11.93 -13.39 19.39
CA GLY A 182 -11.26 -14.53 20.03
C GLY A 182 -9.95 -14.96 19.34
N ASN A 183 -9.54 -14.29 18.26
CA ASN A 183 -8.23 -14.48 17.66
C ASN A 183 -7.25 -13.44 18.20
N GLU A 184 -6.35 -13.88 19.04
CA GLU A 184 -5.34 -13.02 19.67
C GLU A 184 -4.07 -12.98 18.85
N SER A 185 -3.50 -11.79 18.68
CA SER A 185 -2.22 -11.54 18.04
C SER A 185 -1.32 -10.76 18.97
N LEU A 186 -0.18 -11.34 19.33
CA LEU A 186 0.84 -10.63 20.09
C LEU A 186 1.63 -9.73 19.13
N ILE A 187 1.73 -8.45 19.49
CA ILE A 187 2.48 -7.45 18.73
C ILE A 187 3.49 -6.81 19.67
N GLN A 188 4.77 -6.83 19.32
CA GLN A 188 5.82 -6.17 20.05
C GLN A 188 6.29 -4.94 19.27
N SER A 189 6.21 -3.76 19.89
CA SER A 189 6.80 -2.52 19.38
C SER A 189 7.99 -2.13 20.24
N GLU A 190 9.00 -1.53 19.63
CA GLU A 190 10.26 -1.19 20.30
C GLU A 190 10.59 0.28 20.07
N ARG A 191 11.09 0.96 21.11
CA ARG A 191 11.64 2.30 21.02
C ARG A 191 13.11 2.27 21.43
N ARG A 192 13.99 2.68 20.52
CA ARG A 192 15.43 2.69 20.71
C ARG A 192 15.93 4.10 20.94
N ILE A 193 16.78 4.24 21.93
CA ILE A 193 17.47 5.48 22.28
C ILE A 193 18.97 5.25 22.09
N TYR A 194 19.52 5.79 21.01
CA TYR A 194 20.93 5.61 20.68
C TYR A 194 21.81 6.46 21.56
N ARG A 195 22.88 5.85 22.15
CA ARG A 195 23.79 6.52 23.06
C ARG A 195 24.65 7.57 22.36
N ILE A 196 25.02 7.32 21.10
CA ILE A 196 25.76 8.26 20.27
C ILE A 196 24.74 9.12 19.51
N GLY A 197 24.77 10.44 19.75
CA GLY A 197 23.88 11.40 19.07
C GLY A 197 22.48 11.55 19.68
N GLY A 198 22.09 10.70 20.65
CA GLY A 198 20.77 10.82 21.33
C GLY A 198 19.57 10.58 20.43
N GLN A 199 19.77 10.00 19.24
CA GLN A 199 18.68 9.74 18.30
C GLN A 199 17.70 8.73 18.87
N ILE A 200 16.41 9.00 18.72
CA ILE A 200 15.32 8.11 19.11
C ILE A 200 14.68 7.56 17.86
N THR A 201 14.55 6.24 17.78
CA THR A 201 13.80 5.55 16.71
C THR A 201 12.71 4.68 17.32
N SER A 202 11.57 4.60 16.63
CA SER A 202 10.47 3.70 16.99
C SER A 202 10.38 2.59 15.96
N GLU A 203 10.55 1.35 16.41
CA GLU A 203 10.37 0.15 15.60
C GLU A 203 8.93 -0.31 15.71
N THR A 204 8.26 -0.37 14.58
CA THR A 204 6.85 -0.74 14.51
C THR A 204 6.65 -2.21 14.80
N GLY A 205 5.81 -2.53 15.75
CA GLY A 205 5.29 -3.89 15.92
C GLY A 205 4.28 -4.21 14.81
N ILE A 206 4.43 -5.34 14.14
CA ILE A 206 3.60 -5.75 13.00
C ILE A 206 3.04 -7.14 13.22
N SER A 207 1.71 -7.27 13.10
CA SER A 207 1.04 -8.56 12.94
C SER A 207 0.54 -8.68 11.50
N PRO A 208 1.28 -9.37 10.62
CA PRO A 208 0.93 -9.46 9.20
C PRO A 208 -0.21 -10.45 8.98
N SER A 209 -1.09 -10.13 8.01
CA SER A 209 -2.12 -11.03 7.51
C SER A 209 -2.28 -10.83 5.99
N PHE A 210 -2.94 -11.79 5.32
CA PHE A 210 -3.07 -11.72 3.86
C PHE A 210 -3.81 -10.47 3.37
N LEU A 211 -4.87 -10.07 4.06
CA LEU A 211 -5.71 -8.93 3.63
C LEU A 211 -5.39 -7.64 4.36
N LYS A 212 -4.95 -7.72 5.62
CA LYS A 212 -4.77 -6.55 6.47
C LYS A 212 -3.72 -6.79 7.55
N ASP A 213 -2.82 -5.85 7.70
CA ASP A 213 -1.79 -5.86 8.72
C ASP A 213 -2.17 -4.94 9.86
N TYR A 214 -1.81 -5.34 11.08
CA TYR A 214 -1.93 -4.52 12.28
C TYR A 214 -0.56 -4.01 12.66
N LEU A 215 -0.49 -2.71 12.89
CA LEU A 215 0.74 -2.03 13.24
C LEU A 215 0.52 -1.25 14.53
N ILE A 216 1.47 -1.38 15.45
CA ILE A 216 1.52 -0.58 16.68
C ILE A 216 2.89 0.09 16.75
N VAL A 217 2.88 1.40 16.96
CA VAL A 217 4.10 2.19 17.21
C VAL A 217 4.03 2.75 18.61
N LEU A 218 5.08 2.49 19.41
CA LEU A 218 5.24 3.06 20.73
C LEU A 218 5.82 4.48 20.61
N GLY A 219 5.10 5.45 21.14
CA GLY A 219 5.50 6.87 21.16
C GLY A 219 6.12 7.32 22.49
N ASP A 220 5.78 8.53 22.90
CA ASP A 220 6.34 9.14 24.12
C ASP A 220 5.60 8.69 25.38
N ARG A 221 6.36 8.69 26.50
CA ARG A 221 5.82 8.43 27.82
C ARG A 221 5.34 9.73 28.46
N TYR A 222 4.16 9.69 29.04
CA TYR A 222 3.62 10.78 29.85
C TYR A 222 4.06 10.71 31.32
N SER A 223 3.90 11.82 32.04
CA SER A 223 4.21 11.92 33.46
C SER A 223 3.35 11.04 34.35
N ASP A 224 2.16 10.66 33.89
CA ASP A 224 1.23 9.74 34.58
C ASP A 224 1.55 8.25 34.36
N GLY A 225 2.63 7.94 33.65
CA GLY A 225 3.06 6.57 33.35
C GLY A 225 2.42 5.95 32.11
N SER A 226 1.49 6.61 31.48
CA SER A 226 0.90 6.19 30.21
C SER A 226 1.81 6.49 29.02
N TRP A 227 1.52 5.89 27.87
CA TRP A 227 2.27 6.04 26.63
C TRP A 227 1.37 6.44 25.48
N THR A 228 1.92 7.21 24.55
CA THR A 228 1.29 7.40 23.25
C THR A 228 1.50 6.15 22.41
N LEU A 229 0.44 5.68 21.78
CA LEU A 229 0.44 4.54 20.86
C LEU A 229 -0.23 4.96 19.56
N SER A 230 0.41 4.67 18.43
CA SER A 230 -0.25 4.80 17.13
C SER A 230 -0.65 3.41 16.65
N PHE A 231 -1.95 3.15 16.60
CA PHE A 231 -2.51 1.89 16.10
C PHE A 231 -3.02 2.07 14.68
N SER A 232 -2.53 1.24 13.77
CA SER A 232 -2.91 1.29 12.35
C SER A 232 -3.39 -0.05 11.83
N ILE A 233 -4.41 -0.01 10.97
CA ILE A 233 -4.84 -1.14 10.14
C ILE A 233 -4.49 -0.79 8.70
N LYS A 234 -3.60 -1.56 8.08
CA LYS A 234 -3.19 -1.37 6.68
C LYS A 234 -3.77 -2.49 5.82
N TYR A 235 -4.35 -2.12 4.68
CA TYR A 235 -4.96 -3.09 3.77
C TYR A 235 -4.08 -3.32 2.55
N GLY A 236 -4.02 -4.58 2.09
CA GLY A 236 -3.40 -4.92 0.82
C GLY A 236 -1.86 -4.86 0.77
N ILE A 237 -1.16 -4.79 1.90
CA ILE A 237 0.31 -4.76 1.93
C ILE A 237 0.89 -6.01 1.27
N MET A 238 0.35 -7.19 1.58
CA MET A 238 0.81 -8.44 0.98
C MET A 238 0.61 -8.44 -0.55
N THR A 239 -0.50 -7.91 -1.04
CA THR A 239 -0.76 -7.83 -2.49
C THR A 239 0.13 -6.79 -3.18
N ILE A 240 0.56 -5.72 -2.50
CA ILE A 240 1.59 -4.78 -2.99
C ILE A 240 2.92 -5.52 -3.21
N TRP A 241 3.38 -6.31 -2.23
CA TRP A 241 4.61 -7.08 -2.36
C TRP A 241 4.52 -8.14 -3.45
N LEU A 242 3.43 -8.92 -3.48
CA LEU A 242 3.24 -9.96 -4.51
C LEU A 242 3.20 -9.38 -5.92
N SER A 243 2.50 -8.25 -6.13
CA SER A 243 2.44 -7.60 -7.44
C SER A 243 3.80 -7.04 -7.86
N SER A 244 4.59 -6.53 -6.93
CA SER A 244 5.95 -6.02 -7.20
C SER A 244 6.90 -7.16 -7.61
N VAL A 245 6.86 -8.29 -6.90
CA VAL A 245 7.65 -9.48 -7.25
C VAL A 245 7.21 -10.03 -8.62
N LEU A 246 5.90 -10.11 -8.87
CA LEU A 246 5.37 -10.57 -10.15
C LEU A 246 5.80 -9.67 -11.31
N LEU A 247 5.84 -8.35 -11.09
CA LEU A 247 6.34 -7.38 -12.07
C LEU A 247 7.81 -7.64 -12.40
N MET A 248 8.63 -7.81 -11.38
CA MET A 248 10.06 -8.12 -11.55
C MET A 248 10.25 -9.44 -12.35
N LEU A 249 9.52 -10.50 -11.97
CA LEU A 249 9.61 -11.79 -12.66
C LEU A 249 9.14 -11.69 -14.12
N SER A 250 8.09 -10.90 -14.41
CA SER A 250 7.62 -10.69 -15.78
C SER A 250 8.65 -9.98 -16.65
N MET A 251 9.37 -9.00 -16.09
CA MET A 251 10.46 -8.31 -16.78
C MET A 251 11.65 -9.24 -17.05
N LEU A 252 12.08 -10.01 -16.05
CA LEU A 252 13.16 -11.00 -16.20
C LEU A 252 12.82 -12.04 -17.26
N TYR A 253 11.59 -12.56 -17.24
CA TYR A 253 11.14 -13.51 -18.27
C TYR A 253 11.18 -12.88 -19.68
N GLY A 254 10.78 -11.60 -19.82
CA GLY A 254 10.87 -10.88 -21.08
C GLY A 254 12.30 -10.73 -21.61
N ILE A 255 13.27 -10.47 -20.71
CA ILE A 255 14.70 -10.36 -21.08
C ILE A 255 15.24 -11.70 -21.55
N ILE A 256 15.03 -12.77 -20.77
CA ILE A 256 15.50 -14.13 -21.11
C ILE A 256 14.94 -14.59 -22.44
N LYS A 257 13.66 -14.34 -22.69
CA LYS A 257 13.00 -14.73 -23.93
C LYS A 257 13.60 -14.01 -25.14
N ARG A 258 13.84 -12.68 -25.02
CA ARG A 258 14.45 -11.88 -26.09
C ARG A 258 15.88 -12.31 -26.38
N SER A 259 16.61 -12.81 -25.38
CA SER A 259 17.97 -13.32 -25.56
C SER A 259 18.03 -14.65 -26.32
N ASN A 260 16.91 -15.39 -26.38
CA ASN A 260 16.83 -16.69 -27.03
C ASN A 260 16.15 -16.62 -28.43
N GLU A 261 15.67 -15.44 -28.83
CA GLU A 261 15.18 -15.14 -30.18
C GLU A 261 16.29 -14.48 -31.04
#